data_cf9d6e5660ed8f2a484f2f614e69e977
#
_entry.id   cf9d6e5660ed8f2a484f2f614e69e977
#
_cell.length_a   1.000
_cell.length_b   1.000
_cell.length_c   1.000
_cell.angle_alpha   90.00
_cell.angle_beta   90.00
_cell.angle_gamma   90.00
#
_symmetry.space_group_name_H-M   'P 1'
#
loop_
_entity.id
_entity.type
_entity.pdbx_description
1 polymer ?
#
loop_
_entity_poly.entity_id
_entity_poly.type
_entity_poly.pdbx_seq_one_letter_code
_entity_poly.pdbx_strand_id
1 'polypeptide(L)'
;IRSLRQHLGHTPLLQVGASVIVINEAGQMLMQQRTDCGSWGYAGGSVELGESVEQTAERELFEETGLKAQKLELLGVYSGEKMQYTYPNGDKVSNVDIVYTCHEYTGELKMQASEVSQLKFIDICDLPEDIFPPNRPAIEDYIDKNKT
;
A
#
# COMPACT_ATOMS: atom_id res chain seq x y z
N ILE A 1 2.67 15.16 -7.07
CA ILE A 1 1.60 14.88 -8.03
C ILE A 1 0.43 15.86 -7.90
N ARG A 2 0.17 16.37 -6.71
CA ARG A 2 -0.88 17.39 -6.52
C ARG A 2 -0.63 18.65 -7.34
N SER A 3 0.64 19.06 -7.48
CA SER A 3 1.01 20.22 -8.32
C SER A 3 0.65 20.00 -9.77
N LEU A 4 0.86 18.77 -10.27
CA LEU A 4 0.47 18.41 -11.62
C LEU A 4 -1.04 18.43 -11.79
N ARG A 5 -1.78 17.98 -10.77
CA ARG A 5 -3.25 17.97 -10.80
C ARG A 5 -3.83 19.35 -10.95
N GLN A 6 -3.22 20.37 -10.36
CA GLN A 6 -3.66 21.74 -10.49
C GLN A 6 -3.65 22.22 -11.97
N HIS A 7 -2.74 21.67 -12.78
CA HIS A 7 -2.61 22.04 -14.18
C HIS A 7 -3.33 21.09 -15.13
N LEU A 8 -3.42 19.81 -14.78
CA LEU A 8 -3.91 18.77 -15.68
C LEU A 8 -5.30 18.23 -15.31
N GLY A 9 -5.85 18.67 -14.17
CA GLY A 9 -7.16 18.21 -13.69
C GLY A 9 -7.18 16.71 -13.47
N HIS A 10 -8.17 16.01 -14.04
CA HIS A 10 -8.36 14.57 -13.86
C HIS A 10 -7.67 13.72 -14.92
N THR A 11 -6.81 14.31 -15.77
CA THR A 11 -6.02 13.58 -16.77
C THR A 11 -5.25 12.43 -16.11
N PRO A 12 -5.27 11.21 -16.68
CA PRO A 12 -4.54 10.09 -16.09
C PRO A 12 -3.04 10.38 -15.98
N LEU A 13 -2.48 10.12 -14.79
CA LEU A 13 -1.07 10.33 -14.51
C LEU A 13 -0.41 9.02 -14.11
N LEU A 14 0.82 8.82 -14.59
CA LEU A 14 1.66 7.72 -14.15
C LEU A 14 2.21 8.06 -12.76
N GLN A 15 2.03 7.18 -11.81
CA GLN A 15 2.46 7.39 -10.42
C GLN A 15 3.29 6.22 -9.94
N VAL A 16 4.50 6.51 -9.46
CA VAL A 16 5.36 5.49 -8.87
C VAL A 16 5.20 5.53 -7.36
N GLY A 17 4.89 4.38 -6.79
CA GLY A 17 4.75 4.22 -5.36
C GLY A 17 5.59 3.08 -4.83
N ALA A 18 5.77 3.06 -3.52
CA ALA A 18 6.40 1.96 -2.82
C ALA A 18 5.55 1.59 -1.62
N SER A 19 5.40 0.30 -1.36
CA SER A 19 4.45 -0.21 -0.39
C SER A 19 5.03 -1.37 0.40
N VAL A 20 4.42 -1.65 1.55
CA VAL A 20 4.87 -2.73 2.43
C VAL A 20 3.71 -3.60 2.87
N ILE A 21 3.83 -4.89 2.64
CA ILE A 21 2.95 -5.89 3.24
C ILE A 21 3.65 -6.40 4.49
N VAL A 22 3.09 -6.07 5.66
CA VAL A 22 3.65 -6.48 6.96
C VAL A 22 2.97 -7.77 7.41
N ILE A 23 3.78 -8.76 7.77
CA ILE A 23 3.30 -10.06 8.23
C ILE A 23 3.83 -10.30 9.64
N ASN A 24 2.94 -10.61 10.57
CA ASN A 24 3.33 -10.89 11.96
C ASN A 24 3.70 -12.38 12.15
N GLU A 25 4.10 -12.73 13.37
CA GLU A 25 4.52 -14.11 13.68
C GLU A 25 3.41 -15.14 13.48
N ALA A 26 2.15 -14.72 13.58
CA ALA A 26 1.01 -15.60 13.34
C ALA A 26 0.66 -15.75 11.85
N GLY A 27 1.43 -15.12 10.95
CA GLY A 27 1.16 -15.16 9.52
C GLY A 27 0.03 -14.25 9.07
N GLN A 28 -0.38 -13.33 9.92
CA GLN A 28 -1.45 -12.37 9.59
C GLN A 28 -0.87 -11.15 8.87
N MET A 29 -1.65 -10.61 7.95
CA MET A 29 -1.29 -9.44 7.16
C MET A 29 -1.86 -8.18 7.76
N LEU A 30 -1.03 -7.14 7.87
CA LEU A 30 -1.49 -5.83 8.34
C LEU A 30 -2.30 -5.15 7.25
N MET A 31 -3.55 -4.84 7.57
CA MET A 31 -4.47 -4.19 6.65
C MET A 31 -5.02 -2.91 7.26
N GLN A 32 -5.20 -1.91 6.40
CA GLN A 32 -5.80 -0.64 6.78
C GLN A 32 -7.02 -0.36 5.90
N GLN A 33 -8.07 0.17 6.51
CA GLN A 33 -9.26 0.57 5.80
C GLN A 33 -9.18 2.05 5.46
N ARG A 34 -9.34 2.38 4.19
CA ARG A 34 -9.26 3.75 3.70
C ARG A 34 -10.53 4.52 4.02
N THR A 35 -10.40 5.78 4.43
CA THR A 35 -11.54 6.65 4.69
C THR A 35 -12.21 7.15 3.41
N ASP A 36 -11.45 7.26 2.30
CA ASP A 36 -11.97 7.82 1.06
C ASP A 36 -12.96 6.89 0.33
N CYS A 37 -12.71 5.59 0.34
CA CYS A 37 -13.55 4.63 -0.39
C CYS A 37 -14.03 3.43 0.45
N GLY A 38 -13.52 3.30 1.68
CA GLY A 38 -13.88 2.19 2.57
C GLY A 38 -13.18 0.88 2.25
N SER A 39 -12.35 0.84 1.22
CA SER A 39 -11.62 -0.37 0.83
C SER A 39 -10.42 -0.61 1.75
N TRP A 40 -10.00 -1.87 1.81
CA TRP A 40 -8.85 -2.31 2.60
C TRP A 40 -7.61 -2.49 1.75
N GLY A 41 -6.44 -2.15 2.30
CA GLY A 41 -5.18 -2.32 1.62
C GLY A 41 -4.00 -2.34 2.57
N TYR A 42 -2.81 -2.41 1.99
CA TYR A 42 -1.56 -2.32 2.75
C TYR A 42 -1.03 -0.87 2.74
N ALA A 43 0.01 -0.62 3.53
CA ALA A 43 0.62 0.70 3.63
C ALA A 43 1.49 1.00 2.40
N GLY A 44 1.46 2.24 1.96
CA GLY A 44 2.30 2.69 0.85
C GLY A 44 1.94 4.09 0.40
N GLY A 45 2.73 4.61 -0.52
CA GLY A 45 2.49 5.94 -1.08
C GLY A 45 3.48 6.31 -2.16
N SER A 46 3.37 7.53 -2.65
CA SER A 46 4.18 8.03 -3.77
C SER A 46 5.63 8.24 -3.39
N VAL A 47 6.53 7.87 -4.30
CA VAL A 47 7.95 8.16 -4.18
C VAL A 47 8.15 9.67 -4.36
N GLU A 48 8.90 10.28 -3.44
CA GLU A 48 9.22 11.70 -3.52
C GLU A 48 10.55 11.92 -4.25
N LEU A 49 10.75 13.13 -4.75
CA LEU A 49 11.99 13.49 -5.44
C LEU A 49 13.20 13.21 -4.55
N GLY A 50 14.18 12.48 -5.09
CA GLY A 50 15.41 12.15 -4.36
C GLY A 50 15.30 11.00 -3.38
N GLU A 51 14.12 10.42 -3.23
CA GLU A 51 13.86 9.32 -2.31
C GLU A 51 14.02 7.99 -3.04
N SER A 52 14.70 7.03 -2.41
CA SER A 52 14.72 5.66 -2.96
C SER A 52 13.39 4.99 -2.66
N VAL A 53 13.08 3.90 -3.39
CA VAL A 53 11.83 3.18 -3.16
C VAL A 53 11.80 2.54 -1.77
N GLU A 54 12.95 2.09 -1.25
CA GLU A 54 13.03 1.55 0.12
C GLU A 54 12.75 2.63 1.15
N GLN A 55 13.29 3.83 0.95
CA GLN A 55 13.03 4.96 1.84
C GLN A 55 11.55 5.34 1.85
N THR A 56 10.92 5.34 0.68
CA THR A 56 9.48 5.60 0.56
C THR A 56 8.68 4.55 1.32
N ALA A 57 9.01 3.28 1.12
CA ALA A 57 8.31 2.18 1.79
C ALA A 57 8.41 2.31 3.32
N GLU A 58 9.61 2.58 3.83
CA GLU A 58 9.83 2.75 5.27
C GLU A 58 9.10 3.98 5.81
N ARG A 59 9.17 5.11 5.10
CA ARG A 59 8.52 6.35 5.51
C ARG A 59 6.99 6.21 5.55
N GLU A 60 6.41 5.67 4.49
CA GLU A 60 4.97 5.50 4.40
C GLU A 60 4.45 4.52 5.44
N LEU A 61 5.18 3.43 5.68
CA LEU A 61 4.80 2.47 6.71
C LEU A 61 4.76 3.16 8.08
N PHE A 62 5.78 3.94 8.40
CA PHE A 62 5.83 4.63 9.69
C PHE A 62 4.74 5.69 9.82
N GLU A 63 4.52 6.48 8.77
CA GLU A 63 3.49 7.54 8.79
C GLU A 63 2.09 6.95 8.95
N GLU A 64 1.80 5.85 8.27
CA GLU A 64 0.45 5.28 8.25
C GLU A 64 0.17 4.33 9.41
N THR A 65 1.18 3.65 9.93
CA THR A 65 0.97 2.57 10.91
C THR A 65 1.74 2.74 12.23
N GLY A 66 2.76 3.58 12.27
CA GLY A 66 3.64 3.70 13.43
C GLY A 66 4.74 2.64 13.50
N LEU A 67 4.75 1.69 12.59
CA LEU A 67 5.76 0.63 12.57
C LEU A 67 7.01 1.05 11.81
N LYS A 68 8.17 0.58 12.31
CA LYS A 68 9.46 0.78 11.65
C LYS A 68 9.94 -0.55 11.09
N ALA A 69 10.12 -0.60 9.77
CA ALA A 69 10.64 -1.79 9.12
C ALA A 69 12.11 -1.99 9.50
N GLN A 70 12.46 -3.22 9.89
CA GLN A 70 13.85 -3.60 10.15
C GLN A 70 14.47 -4.30 8.96
N LYS A 71 13.67 -4.99 8.17
CA LYS A 71 14.11 -5.68 6.98
C LYS A 71 13.00 -5.70 5.95
N LEU A 72 13.32 -5.25 4.74
CA LEU A 72 12.39 -5.27 3.60
C LEU A 72 12.87 -6.29 2.58
N GLU A 73 11.95 -7.10 2.08
CA GLU A 73 12.24 -8.05 1.00
C GLU A 73 11.33 -7.69 -0.18
N LEU A 74 11.91 -7.59 -1.37
CA LEU A 74 11.13 -7.24 -2.56
C LEU A 74 10.17 -8.38 -2.91
N LEU A 75 8.88 -8.08 -2.94
CA LEU A 75 7.87 -9.01 -3.44
C LEU A 75 7.75 -8.91 -4.96
N GLY A 76 7.63 -7.71 -5.48
CA GLY A 76 7.54 -7.50 -6.91
C GLY A 76 7.23 -6.06 -7.28
N VAL A 77 7.15 -5.85 -8.59
CA VAL A 77 6.75 -4.56 -9.18
C VAL A 77 5.45 -4.79 -9.94
N TYR A 78 4.44 -3.98 -9.66
CA TYR A 78 3.11 -4.17 -10.21
C TYR A 78 2.71 -2.94 -11.03
N SER A 79 2.26 -3.17 -12.26
CA SER A 79 1.90 -2.11 -13.19
C SER A 79 0.89 -2.64 -14.22
N GLY A 80 0.44 -1.79 -15.11
CA GLY A 80 -0.45 -2.17 -16.20
C GLY A 80 -1.91 -1.89 -15.90
N GLU A 81 -2.81 -2.52 -16.65
CA GLU A 81 -4.26 -2.25 -16.57
C GLU A 81 -4.84 -2.44 -15.18
N LYS A 82 -4.41 -3.48 -14.47
CA LYS A 82 -4.92 -3.78 -13.13
C LYS A 82 -4.50 -2.75 -12.10
N MET A 83 -3.52 -1.93 -12.43
CA MET A 83 -2.98 -0.90 -11.54
C MET A 83 -3.52 0.50 -11.85
N GLN A 84 -4.44 0.60 -12.80
CA GLN A 84 -5.14 1.84 -13.08
C GLN A 84 -6.29 2.02 -12.10
N TYR A 85 -6.51 3.25 -11.66
CA TYR A 85 -7.57 3.51 -10.70
C TYR A 85 -8.11 4.93 -10.86
N THR A 86 -9.41 5.09 -10.64
CA THR A 86 -10.07 6.39 -10.59
C THR A 86 -10.54 6.61 -9.15
N TYR A 87 -10.00 7.66 -8.51
CA TYR A 87 -10.39 8.01 -7.15
C TYR A 87 -11.81 8.60 -7.12
N PRO A 88 -12.47 8.61 -5.94
CA PRO A 88 -13.82 9.16 -5.82
C PRO A 88 -13.96 10.61 -6.31
N ASN A 89 -12.88 11.41 -6.23
CA ASN A 89 -12.88 12.80 -6.71
C ASN A 89 -12.70 12.91 -8.23
N GLY A 90 -12.56 11.78 -8.95
CA GLY A 90 -12.39 11.75 -10.39
C GLY A 90 -10.95 11.72 -10.88
N ASP A 91 -9.97 11.86 -9.99
CA ASP A 91 -8.55 11.76 -10.36
C ASP A 91 -8.23 10.36 -10.84
N LYS A 92 -7.51 10.25 -11.95
CA LYS A 92 -7.11 8.98 -12.56
C LYS A 92 -5.62 8.79 -12.44
N VAL A 93 -5.20 7.58 -12.06
CA VAL A 93 -3.79 7.22 -11.97
C VAL A 93 -3.53 5.88 -12.62
N SER A 94 -2.34 5.74 -13.18
CA SER A 94 -1.80 4.45 -13.60
C SER A 94 -0.61 4.20 -12.68
N ASN A 95 -0.76 3.24 -11.77
CA ASN A 95 0.23 3.00 -10.72
C ASN A 95 1.33 2.06 -11.17
N VAL A 96 2.57 2.39 -10.79
CA VAL A 96 3.69 1.46 -10.76
C VAL A 96 4.04 1.32 -9.29
N ASP A 97 3.73 0.18 -8.69
CA ASP A 97 3.89 -0.05 -7.26
C ASP A 97 5.00 -1.06 -6.99
N ILE A 98 6.02 -0.62 -6.27
CA ILE A 98 7.11 -1.47 -5.84
C ILE A 98 6.75 -1.97 -4.44
N VAL A 99 6.45 -3.25 -4.31
CA VAL A 99 5.90 -3.82 -3.07
C VAL A 99 6.92 -4.70 -2.38
N TYR A 100 7.13 -4.42 -1.10
CA TYR A 100 8.00 -5.19 -0.21
C TYR A 100 7.17 -5.97 0.78
N THR A 101 7.74 -7.07 1.27
CA THR A 101 7.22 -7.75 2.45
C THR A 101 8.11 -7.42 3.64
N CYS A 102 7.53 -7.38 4.83
CA CYS A 102 8.26 -7.08 6.07
C CYS A 102 7.78 -8.01 7.18
N HIS A 103 8.69 -8.86 7.66
CA HIS A 103 8.44 -9.78 8.77
C HIS A 103 9.13 -9.31 10.05
N GLU A 104 10.09 -8.39 9.95
CA GLU A 104 10.85 -7.87 11.07
C GLU A 104 10.63 -6.36 11.19
N TYR A 105 9.96 -5.96 12.24
CA TYR A 105 9.60 -4.56 12.47
C TYR A 105 9.57 -4.27 13.96
N THR A 106 9.62 -2.98 14.31
CA THR A 106 9.51 -2.48 15.68
C THR A 106 8.46 -1.38 15.73
N GLY A 107 8.15 -0.92 16.93
CA GLY A 107 7.18 0.16 17.13
C GLY A 107 5.80 -0.38 17.49
N GLU A 108 4.86 0.54 17.64
CA GLU A 108 3.49 0.22 18.00
C GLU A 108 2.53 0.74 16.93
N LEU A 109 1.45 0.01 16.69
CA LEU A 109 0.43 0.44 15.75
C LEU A 109 -0.21 1.74 16.19
N LYS A 110 -0.17 2.75 15.32
CA LYS A 110 -0.83 4.03 15.50
C LYS A 110 -1.57 4.39 14.24
N MET A 111 -2.87 4.51 14.34
CA MET A 111 -3.70 4.81 13.19
C MET A 111 -3.66 6.30 12.86
N GLN A 112 -3.43 6.63 11.58
CA GLN A 112 -3.56 8.00 11.10
C GLN A 112 -5.02 8.24 10.73
N ALA A 113 -5.78 8.79 11.67
CA ALA A 113 -7.24 8.85 11.62
C ALA A 113 -7.80 9.63 10.42
N SER A 114 -7.03 10.55 9.82
CA SER A 114 -7.52 11.33 8.68
C SER A 114 -7.64 10.53 7.39
N GLU A 115 -6.86 9.46 7.24
CA GLU A 115 -6.80 8.66 6.01
C GLU A 115 -7.24 7.22 6.21
N VAL A 116 -7.16 6.72 7.45
CA VAL A 116 -7.39 5.33 7.80
C VAL A 116 -8.43 5.24 8.91
N SER A 117 -9.49 4.48 8.69
CA SER A 117 -10.55 4.28 9.68
C SER A 117 -10.32 3.06 10.58
N GLN A 118 -9.59 2.06 10.09
CA GLN A 118 -9.23 0.87 10.85
C GLN A 118 -7.83 0.41 10.45
N LEU A 119 -7.12 -0.19 11.41
CA LEU A 119 -5.78 -0.72 11.19
C LEU A 119 -5.64 -1.98 12.04
N LYS A 120 -5.47 -3.14 11.40
CA LYS A 120 -5.36 -4.41 12.14
C LYS A 120 -4.68 -5.50 11.33
N PHE A 121 -4.12 -6.49 12.04
CA PHE A 121 -3.63 -7.71 11.42
C PHE A 121 -4.82 -8.65 11.18
N ILE A 122 -4.90 -9.20 9.97
CA ILE A 122 -5.99 -10.08 9.55
C ILE A 122 -5.38 -11.35 8.99
N ASP A 123 -5.96 -12.50 9.36
CA ASP A 123 -5.55 -13.78 8.83
C ASP A 123 -5.72 -13.77 7.30
N ILE A 124 -4.75 -14.31 6.56
CA ILE A 124 -4.80 -14.32 5.10
C ILE A 124 -5.97 -15.14 4.55
N CYS A 125 -6.52 -16.04 5.35
CA CYS A 125 -7.73 -16.79 4.97
C CYS A 125 -9.00 -15.97 5.17
N ASP A 126 -8.94 -14.88 5.91
CA ASP A 126 -10.09 -14.06 6.31
C ASP A 126 -10.00 -12.61 5.81
N LEU A 127 -9.19 -12.35 4.78
CA LEU A 127 -9.05 -10.99 4.24
C LEU A 127 -10.39 -10.47 3.73
N PRO A 128 -10.65 -9.16 3.89
CA PRO A 128 -11.90 -8.56 3.41
C PRO A 128 -12.05 -8.74 1.90
N GLU A 129 -13.29 -8.83 1.42
CA GLU A 129 -13.56 -8.90 -0.02
C GLU A 129 -13.31 -7.55 -0.70
N ASP A 130 -13.54 -6.46 0.04
CA ASP A 130 -13.39 -5.10 -0.49
C ASP A 130 -11.94 -4.64 -0.37
N ILE A 131 -11.08 -5.21 -1.21
CA ILE A 131 -9.67 -4.81 -1.29
C ILE A 131 -9.54 -3.67 -2.29
N PHE A 132 -8.76 -2.65 -1.93
CA PHE A 132 -8.43 -1.55 -2.83
C PHE A 132 -7.85 -2.14 -4.12
N PRO A 133 -8.48 -1.90 -5.30
CA PRO A 133 -8.13 -2.64 -6.50
C PRO A 133 -6.64 -2.66 -6.88
N PRO A 134 -5.89 -1.55 -6.84
CA PRO A 134 -4.45 -1.62 -7.15
C PRO A 134 -3.62 -2.45 -6.17
N ASN A 135 -4.16 -2.81 -4.99
CA ASN A 135 -3.46 -3.64 -4.02
C ASN A 135 -3.69 -5.14 -4.24
N ARG A 136 -4.71 -5.52 -5.02
CA ARG A 136 -5.03 -6.93 -5.25
C ARG A 136 -3.90 -7.73 -5.88
N PRO A 137 -3.24 -7.25 -6.95
CA PRO A 137 -2.20 -8.07 -7.59
C PRO A 137 -1.08 -8.50 -6.64
N ALA A 138 -0.60 -7.58 -5.80
CA ALA A 138 0.47 -7.89 -4.84
C ALA A 138 -0.01 -8.84 -3.75
N ILE A 139 -1.22 -8.64 -3.24
CA ILE A 139 -1.78 -9.51 -2.19
C ILE A 139 -1.97 -10.92 -2.72
N GLU A 140 -2.54 -11.06 -3.91
CA GLU A 140 -2.74 -12.38 -4.55
C GLU A 140 -1.40 -13.07 -4.80
N ASP A 141 -0.40 -12.32 -5.27
CA ASP A 141 0.93 -12.84 -5.52
C ASP A 141 1.60 -13.32 -4.22
N TYR A 142 1.46 -12.54 -3.15
CA TYR A 142 1.97 -12.93 -1.83
C TYR A 142 1.34 -14.25 -1.36
N ILE A 143 0.03 -14.36 -1.47
CA ILE A 143 -0.69 -15.56 -1.05
C ILE A 143 -0.24 -16.77 -1.87
N ASP A 144 -0.12 -16.62 -3.19
CA ASP A 144 0.30 -17.70 -4.07
C ASP A 144 1.73 -18.17 -3.78
N LYS A 145 2.65 -17.25 -3.52
CA LYS A 145 4.05 -17.59 -3.20
C LYS A 145 4.20 -18.28 -1.85
N ASN A 146 3.24 -18.12 -0.96
CA ASN A 146 3.28 -18.69 0.39
C ASN A 146 2.33 -19.87 0.58
N LYS A 147 1.77 -20.40 -0.48
CA LYS A 147 1.04 -21.67 -0.46
C LYS A 147 2.03 -22.83 -0.39
N THR A 148 1.75 -23.75 0.49
CA THR A 148 2.56 -24.97 0.62
C THR A 148 1.79 -26.19 0.13
#